data_2f66f6d9717dc8a7ed92f005cd096ad0
#
_entry.id   2f66f6d9717dc8a7ed92f005cd096ad0
#
_cell.length_a   1.000
_cell.length_b   1.000
_cell.length_c   1.000
_cell.angle_alpha   90.00
_cell.angle_beta   90.00
_cell.angle_gamma   90.00
#
_symmetry.space_group_name_H-M   'P 1'
#
loop_
_entity.id
_entity.type
_entity.pdbx_description
1 polymer ?
#
loop_
_entity_poly.entity_id
_entity_poly.type
_entity_poly.pdbx_seq_one_letter_code
_entity_poly.pdbx_strand_id
1 'polypeptide(L)'
;MCLSSPCPSAAGATTVISVTAIDFEERDLEASVPDLAAGGAWTRVRLRWRRDPLTGASARILTGEKLQPSSRPDLTELTAKPAFCPFDSEYLETATVPFPAELTAEGRIRVGRAVVVPNIMAYATHSAVGIYDPGRHFIDLDEMTPALVGDALTAMVRHAQAVRRVDPAAQWSSINANYLPPAGASLIHPHLQSAHDAHGLTGQRLLVERSRAWKERHGSYWTALVQQEADGPRWVGQIGRVAWLTPFAPTGFGEVWGVVADVADVTELTDDDCRALGQGLSQILAAYRAQNLASFNFGLIGGGPHAHQDGHQVVLKVLSRSNPEPVYRSDATYFERIWGEALIDLSPEEVAEAIRARF
;
A
#
# COMPACT_ATOMS: atom_id res chain seq x y z
N MET A 1 42.53 -0.12 60.68
CA MET A 1 42.44 -1.12 59.63
C MET A 1 40.95 -1.32 59.31
N CYS A 2 40.43 -0.60 58.30
CA CYS A 2 39.06 -0.78 57.83
C CYS A 2 39.10 -1.54 56.48
N LEU A 3 38.51 -2.74 56.46
CA LEU A 3 38.35 -3.58 55.29
C LEU A 3 37.15 -3.10 54.50
N SER A 4 37.38 -2.64 53.27
CA SER A 4 36.37 -2.27 52.30
C SER A 4 35.84 -3.52 51.58
N SER A 5 34.54 -3.78 51.71
CA SER A 5 33.82 -4.79 50.93
C SER A 5 33.47 -4.25 49.54
N PRO A 6 33.58 -5.04 48.49
CA PRO A 6 33.16 -4.60 47.15
C PRO A 6 31.64 -4.68 47.00
N CYS A 7 31.08 -3.64 46.37
CA CYS A 7 29.69 -3.56 45.96
C CYS A 7 29.40 -4.55 44.79
N PRO A 8 28.29 -5.30 44.78
CA PRO A 8 27.96 -6.15 43.62
C PRO A 8 27.47 -5.32 42.45
N SER A 9 28.07 -5.54 41.26
CA SER A 9 27.64 -4.96 40.00
C SER A 9 26.28 -5.50 39.64
N ALA A 10 25.31 -4.61 39.38
CA ALA A 10 24.01 -4.95 38.82
C ALA A 10 24.20 -5.40 37.36
N ALA A 11 24.12 -6.70 37.11
CA ALA A 11 23.94 -7.24 35.78
C ALA A 11 22.57 -6.83 35.27
N GLY A 12 22.54 -5.96 34.28
CA GLY A 12 21.30 -5.59 33.58
C GLY A 12 20.70 -6.84 32.96
N ALA A 13 19.58 -7.29 33.48
CA ALA A 13 18.78 -8.32 32.84
C ALA A 13 18.16 -7.72 31.55
N THR A 14 18.69 -8.12 30.42
CA THR A 14 18.03 -7.88 29.11
C THR A 14 16.75 -8.71 29.13
N THR A 15 15.61 -8.04 29.30
CA THR A 15 14.30 -8.68 29.19
C THR A 15 14.12 -9.04 27.71
N VAL A 16 14.32 -10.31 27.39
CA VAL A 16 13.92 -10.84 26.07
C VAL A 16 12.39 -10.88 26.08
N ILE A 17 11.78 -9.91 25.41
CA ILE A 17 10.34 -9.92 25.15
C ILE A 17 10.10 -11.10 24.21
N SER A 18 9.52 -12.18 24.72
CA SER A 18 9.05 -13.30 23.90
C SER A 18 7.90 -12.78 23.03
N VAL A 19 8.16 -12.60 21.74
CA VAL A 19 7.13 -12.25 20.78
C VAL A 19 6.26 -13.47 20.53
N THR A 20 4.95 -13.32 20.68
CA THR A 20 4.01 -14.41 20.39
C THR A 20 4.02 -14.69 18.89
N ALA A 21 4.25 -15.95 18.51
CA ALA A 21 4.19 -16.36 17.11
C ALA A 21 2.78 -16.18 16.54
N ILE A 22 2.71 -15.61 15.35
CA ILE A 22 1.47 -15.47 14.57
C ILE A 22 1.15 -16.85 13.97
N ASP A 23 -0.07 -17.31 14.14
CA ASP A 23 -0.56 -18.54 13.52
C ASP A 23 -1.08 -18.24 12.11
N PHE A 24 -0.46 -18.85 11.09
CA PHE A 24 -0.81 -18.74 9.69
C PHE A 24 -1.69 -19.91 9.26
N GLU A 25 -3.00 -19.72 9.24
CA GLU A 25 -3.96 -20.77 8.85
C GLU A 25 -4.00 -20.94 7.32
N GLU A 26 -3.55 -22.11 6.86
CA GLU A 26 -3.64 -22.54 5.45
C GLU A 26 -4.36 -23.88 5.33
N ARG A 27 -5.14 -24.08 4.28
CA ARG A 27 -5.81 -25.33 3.95
C ARG A 27 -5.72 -25.60 2.44
N ASP A 28 -5.42 -26.85 2.09
CA ASP A 28 -5.59 -27.34 0.71
C ASP A 28 -7.07 -27.63 0.45
N LEU A 29 -7.58 -27.12 -0.67
CA LEU A 29 -8.89 -27.44 -1.20
C LEU A 29 -8.72 -28.18 -2.54
N GLU A 30 -9.56 -29.19 -2.81
CA GLU A 30 -9.60 -29.88 -4.08
C GLU A 30 -10.85 -29.45 -4.87
N ALA A 31 -10.63 -28.96 -6.10
CA ALA A 31 -11.69 -28.70 -7.07
C ALA A 31 -11.69 -29.77 -8.17
N SER A 32 -12.88 -30.23 -8.57
CA SER A 32 -13.02 -31.06 -9.76
C SER A 32 -13.39 -30.18 -10.93
N VAL A 33 -12.58 -30.23 -12.00
CA VAL A 33 -12.77 -29.43 -13.21
C VAL A 33 -12.70 -30.29 -14.45
N PRO A 34 -13.41 -29.97 -15.55
CA PRO A 34 -13.25 -30.66 -16.82
C PRO A 34 -11.93 -30.22 -17.48
N ASP A 35 -11.13 -31.17 -17.90
CA ASP A 35 -9.92 -30.95 -18.70
C ASP A 35 -10.28 -30.98 -20.19
N LEU A 36 -10.30 -29.80 -20.81
CA LEU A 36 -10.65 -29.66 -22.23
C LEU A 36 -9.60 -30.28 -23.15
N ALA A 37 -8.32 -30.28 -22.75
CA ALA A 37 -7.25 -30.92 -23.50
C ALA A 37 -7.35 -32.46 -23.47
N ALA A 38 -7.94 -33.01 -22.40
CA ALA A 38 -8.24 -34.46 -22.25
C ALA A 38 -9.66 -34.82 -22.68
N GLY A 39 -10.25 -34.08 -23.63
CA GLY A 39 -11.60 -34.37 -24.17
C GLY A 39 -12.74 -34.21 -23.17
N GLY A 40 -12.56 -33.35 -22.15
CA GLY A 40 -13.57 -33.07 -21.12
C GLY A 40 -13.57 -34.07 -19.96
N ALA A 41 -12.54 -34.88 -19.82
CA ALA A 41 -12.37 -35.75 -18.66
C ALA A 41 -12.23 -34.92 -17.37
N TRP A 42 -12.90 -35.36 -16.28
CA TRP A 42 -12.81 -34.66 -15.00
C TRP A 42 -11.46 -34.92 -14.36
N THR A 43 -10.78 -33.84 -14.01
CA THR A 43 -9.52 -33.85 -13.25
C THR A 43 -9.66 -33.13 -11.93
N ARG A 44 -8.76 -33.42 -11.01
CA ARG A 44 -8.68 -32.69 -9.73
C ARG A 44 -7.57 -31.68 -9.78
N VAL A 45 -7.87 -30.45 -9.42
CA VAL A 45 -6.90 -29.36 -9.24
C VAL A 45 -6.90 -28.94 -7.79
N ARG A 46 -5.73 -28.59 -7.30
CA ARG A 46 -5.55 -28.11 -5.95
C ARG A 46 -5.62 -26.60 -5.94
N LEU A 47 -6.21 -26.00 -4.90
CA LEU A 47 -6.08 -24.59 -4.57
C LEU A 47 -5.83 -24.46 -3.07
N ARG A 48 -5.11 -23.41 -2.66
CA ARG A 48 -4.82 -23.13 -1.26
C ARG A 48 -5.74 -22.04 -0.76
N TRP A 49 -6.38 -22.28 0.38
CA TRP A 49 -7.13 -21.28 1.11
C TRP A 49 -6.29 -20.80 2.28
N ARG A 50 -6.15 -19.48 2.41
CA ARG A 50 -5.41 -18.83 3.50
C ARG A 50 -6.29 -17.81 4.20
N ARG A 51 -6.06 -17.65 5.50
CA ARG A 51 -6.76 -16.68 6.32
C ARG A 51 -5.79 -15.66 6.89
N ASP A 52 -6.08 -14.37 6.72
CA ASP A 52 -5.30 -13.29 7.30
C ASP A 52 -5.40 -13.34 8.84
N PRO A 53 -4.27 -13.45 9.55
CA PRO A 53 -4.28 -13.67 10.99
C PRO A 53 -4.79 -12.46 11.80
N LEU A 54 -4.72 -11.25 11.26
CA LEU A 54 -5.19 -10.04 11.92
C LEU A 54 -6.68 -9.80 11.68
N THR A 55 -7.09 -9.75 10.42
CA THR A 55 -8.44 -9.33 10.02
C THR A 55 -9.41 -10.49 9.90
N GLY A 56 -8.91 -11.70 9.66
CA GLY A 56 -9.71 -12.89 9.37
C GLY A 56 -10.20 -12.95 7.92
N ALA A 57 -9.83 -12.00 7.07
CA ALA A 57 -10.11 -12.07 5.63
C ALA A 57 -9.44 -13.29 5.00
N SER A 58 -10.03 -13.86 3.95
CA SER A 58 -9.49 -15.05 3.31
C SER A 58 -9.12 -14.80 1.85
N ALA A 59 -8.20 -15.63 1.35
CA ALA A 59 -7.76 -15.64 -0.03
C ALA A 59 -7.71 -17.08 -0.55
N ARG A 60 -8.07 -17.27 -1.83
CA ARG A 60 -7.90 -18.52 -2.58
C ARG A 60 -6.75 -18.34 -3.58
N ILE A 61 -5.75 -19.19 -3.46
CA ILE A 61 -4.57 -19.16 -4.31
C ILE A 61 -4.66 -20.31 -5.29
N LEU A 62 -4.78 -20.01 -6.58
CA LEU A 62 -4.80 -20.98 -7.65
C LEU A 62 -3.41 -21.59 -7.81
N THR A 63 -3.35 -22.92 -8.00
CA THR A 63 -2.10 -23.64 -8.21
C THR A 63 -1.92 -24.12 -9.66
N GLY A 64 -2.85 -23.74 -10.54
CA GLY A 64 -2.89 -24.11 -11.97
C GLY A 64 -2.28 -23.07 -12.89
N GLU A 65 -2.95 -22.85 -14.03
CA GLU A 65 -2.56 -21.83 -14.99
C GLU A 65 -2.60 -20.43 -14.39
N LYS A 66 -1.55 -19.65 -14.65
CA LYS A 66 -1.43 -18.26 -14.20
C LYS A 66 -2.20 -17.32 -15.14
N LEU A 67 -2.91 -16.36 -14.55
CA LEU A 67 -3.65 -15.36 -15.29
C LEU A 67 -2.79 -14.13 -15.65
N GLN A 68 -1.46 -14.25 -15.45
CA GLN A 68 -0.52 -13.18 -15.75
C GLN A 68 -0.52 -12.85 -17.24
N PRO A 69 -0.47 -11.56 -17.63
CA PRO A 69 -0.42 -11.17 -19.02
C PRO A 69 0.87 -11.67 -19.68
N SER A 70 0.74 -12.36 -20.82
CA SER A 70 1.87 -12.86 -21.60
C SER A 70 2.69 -11.76 -22.28
N SER A 71 2.07 -10.59 -22.48
CA SER A 71 2.70 -9.42 -23.07
C SER A 71 2.14 -8.14 -22.45
N ARG A 72 2.92 -7.08 -22.52
CA ARG A 72 2.46 -5.76 -22.09
C ARG A 72 1.46 -5.20 -23.08
N PRO A 73 0.39 -4.50 -22.61
CA PRO A 73 -0.51 -3.77 -23.47
C PRO A 73 0.20 -2.59 -24.16
N ASP A 74 -0.20 -2.27 -25.39
CA ASP A 74 0.16 -1.00 -26.02
C ASP A 74 -0.64 0.13 -25.36
N LEU A 75 0.06 1.04 -24.71
CA LEU A 75 -0.52 2.18 -24.00
C LEU A 75 -0.49 3.48 -24.82
N THR A 76 0.06 3.47 -26.04
CA THR A 76 0.36 4.67 -26.83
C THR A 76 -0.85 5.57 -27.01
N GLU A 77 -1.99 5.00 -27.42
CA GLU A 77 -3.22 5.76 -27.63
C GLU A 77 -3.83 6.24 -26.31
N LEU A 78 -3.86 5.35 -25.29
CA LEU A 78 -4.43 5.66 -23.98
C LEU A 78 -3.67 6.79 -23.27
N THR A 79 -2.34 6.82 -23.41
CA THR A 79 -1.47 7.76 -22.68
C THR A 79 -1.07 8.98 -23.51
N ALA A 80 -1.61 9.09 -24.73
CA ALA A 80 -1.37 10.26 -25.57
C ALA A 80 -1.85 11.54 -24.86
N LYS A 81 -0.99 12.58 -24.91
CA LYS A 81 -1.35 13.87 -24.30
C LYS A 81 -2.57 14.47 -24.97
N PRO A 82 -3.67 14.69 -24.22
CA PRO A 82 -4.87 15.34 -24.78
C PRO A 82 -4.64 16.84 -24.99
N ALA A 83 -5.56 17.49 -25.69
CA ALA A 83 -5.53 18.95 -25.87
C ALA A 83 -5.64 19.73 -24.54
N PHE A 84 -6.22 19.11 -23.52
CA PHE A 84 -6.41 19.71 -22.21
C PHE A 84 -6.31 18.64 -21.10
N CYS A 85 -5.45 18.91 -20.11
CA CYS A 85 -5.43 18.18 -18.83
C CYS A 85 -5.19 19.20 -17.71
N PRO A 86 -6.03 19.25 -16.65
CA PRO A 86 -5.90 20.23 -15.58
C PRO A 86 -4.60 20.08 -14.76
N PHE A 87 -3.90 18.95 -14.88
CA PHE A 87 -2.68 18.66 -14.15
C PHE A 87 -1.40 18.94 -14.94
N ASP A 88 -1.53 19.20 -16.26
CA ASP A 88 -0.38 19.62 -17.06
C ASP A 88 0.08 21.04 -16.68
N SER A 89 1.39 21.27 -16.71
CA SER A 89 2.02 22.51 -16.23
C SER A 89 1.44 23.79 -16.85
N GLU A 90 0.98 23.71 -18.12
CA GLU A 90 0.38 24.83 -18.84
C GLU A 90 -1.01 25.22 -18.33
N TYR A 91 -1.73 24.29 -17.69
CA TYR A 91 -3.09 24.50 -17.20
C TYR A 91 -3.19 24.50 -15.66
N LEU A 92 -2.19 23.98 -14.96
CA LEU A 92 -2.23 23.76 -13.51
C LEU A 92 -2.70 24.97 -12.72
N GLU A 93 -2.17 26.15 -13.02
CA GLU A 93 -2.48 27.38 -12.27
C GLU A 93 -3.89 27.94 -12.58
N THR A 94 -4.41 27.66 -13.76
CA THR A 94 -5.71 28.19 -14.23
C THR A 94 -6.86 27.20 -14.10
N ALA A 95 -6.55 25.89 -14.16
CA ALA A 95 -7.55 24.82 -14.11
C ALA A 95 -7.70 24.21 -12.70
N THR A 96 -6.84 24.56 -11.73
CA THR A 96 -6.97 24.15 -10.34
C THR A 96 -7.12 25.35 -9.41
N VAL A 97 -7.84 25.16 -8.30
CA VAL A 97 -8.00 26.21 -7.29
C VAL A 97 -6.89 26.14 -6.23
N PRO A 98 -6.49 27.26 -5.62
CA PRO A 98 -5.57 27.24 -4.48
C PRO A 98 -6.27 26.77 -3.19
N PHE A 99 -5.48 26.24 -2.24
CA PHE A 99 -5.94 26.04 -0.88
C PHE A 99 -6.17 27.38 -0.18
N PRO A 100 -7.05 27.41 0.85
CA PRO A 100 -7.16 28.56 1.75
C PRO A 100 -5.82 28.88 2.44
N ALA A 101 -5.58 30.15 2.75
CA ALA A 101 -4.34 30.62 3.34
C ALA A 101 -4.04 30.00 4.72
N GLU A 102 -5.08 29.60 5.46
CA GLU A 102 -4.97 28.93 6.75
C GLU A 102 -4.32 27.54 6.61
N LEU A 103 -4.50 26.89 5.48
CA LEU A 103 -3.92 25.59 5.19
C LEU A 103 -2.50 25.74 4.64
N THR A 104 -2.30 26.61 3.65
CA THR A 104 -0.99 26.99 3.12
C THR A 104 -1.00 28.37 2.49
N ALA A 105 -0.03 29.24 2.89
CA ALA A 105 0.06 30.62 2.42
C ALA A 105 0.30 30.72 0.90
N GLU A 106 0.99 29.74 0.33
CA GLU A 106 1.31 29.68 -1.10
C GLU A 106 0.13 29.16 -1.95
N GLY A 107 -0.96 28.74 -1.33
CA GLY A 107 -2.14 28.16 -1.98
C GLY A 107 -1.93 26.78 -2.62
N ARG A 108 -0.69 26.28 -2.68
CA ARG A 108 -0.32 24.94 -3.13
C ARG A 108 0.87 24.43 -2.33
N ILE A 109 0.93 23.11 -2.11
CA ILE A 109 2.10 22.49 -1.48
C ILE A 109 2.97 21.92 -2.59
N ARG A 110 4.26 22.28 -2.56
CA ARG A 110 5.26 21.84 -3.56
C ARG A 110 6.43 21.17 -2.87
N VAL A 111 6.83 19.99 -3.40
CA VAL A 111 8.05 19.28 -2.98
C VAL A 111 8.69 18.69 -4.23
N GLY A 112 9.91 19.08 -4.53
CA GLY A 112 10.55 18.70 -5.78
C GLY A 112 9.68 19.07 -6.98
N ARG A 113 9.25 18.08 -7.76
CA ARG A 113 8.33 18.26 -8.87
C ARG A 113 6.85 18.11 -8.49
N ALA A 114 6.56 17.50 -7.34
CA ALA A 114 5.21 17.23 -6.92
C ALA A 114 4.46 18.50 -6.50
N VAL A 115 3.17 18.54 -6.85
CA VAL A 115 2.27 19.65 -6.51
C VAL A 115 0.97 19.10 -5.94
N VAL A 116 0.57 19.60 -4.77
CA VAL A 116 -0.72 19.25 -4.14
C VAL A 116 -1.70 20.40 -4.31
N VAL A 117 -2.89 20.07 -4.77
CA VAL A 117 -4.03 20.97 -4.98
C VAL A 117 -5.28 20.42 -4.30
N PRO A 118 -6.30 21.25 -3.99
CA PRO A 118 -7.59 20.76 -3.51
C PRO A 118 -8.22 19.76 -4.48
N ASN A 119 -8.86 18.72 -3.94
CA ASN A 119 -9.72 17.86 -4.73
C ASN A 119 -11.09 18.51 -4.88
N ILE A 120 -11.60 18.58 -6.11
CA ILE A 120 -12.94 19.11 -6.39
C ILE A 120 -14.06 18.09 -6.10
N MET A 121 -13.71 16.83 -5.88
CA MET A 121 -14.65 15.75 -5.53
C MET A 121 -14.70 15.60 -4.01
N ALA A 122 -15.87 15.85 -3.43
CA ALA A 122 -16.08 15.81 -1.98
C ALA A 122 -16.43 14.39 -1.51
N TYR A 123 -15.42 13.58 -1.19
CA TYR A 123 -15.60 12.25 -0.60
C TYR A 123 -14.94 12.09 0.80
N ALA A 124 -14.41 13.17 1.34
CA ALA A 124 -13.89 13.28 2.69
C ALA A 124 -14.06 14.72 3.17
N THR A 125 -13.95 14.98 4.50
CA THR A 125 -14.01 16.33 5.06
C THR A 125 -12.92 17.22 4.46
N HIS A 126 -11.69 16.67 4.34
CA HIS A 126 -10.60 17.28 3.60
C HIS A 126 -10.03 16.28 2.62
N SER A 127 -9.90 16.67 1.35
CA SER A 127 -9.27 15.85 0.34
C SER A 127 -8.43 16.68 -0.62
N ALA A 128 -7.35 16.08 -1.09
CA ALA A 128 -6.41 16.72 -2.00
C ALA A 128 -5.98 15.77 -3.11
N VAL A 129 -5.47 16.36 -4.19
CA VAL A 129 -4.82 15.66 -5.30
C VAL A 129 -3.33 16.03 -5.28
N GLY A 130 -2.46 15.03 -5.25
CA GLY A 130 -1.01 15.18 -5.36
C GLY A 130 -0.52 14.75 -6.73
N ILE A 131 -0.16 15.69 -7.57
CA ILE A 131 0.33 15.47 -8.93
C ILE A 131 1.82 15.17 -8.83
N TYR A 132 2.29 14.04 -9.40
CA TYR A 132 3.70 13.64 -9.32
C TYR A 132 4.63 14.62 -10.04
N ASP A 133 4.31 14.99 -11.26
CA ASP A 133 5.07 15.94 -12.09
C ASP A 133 4.15 16.60 -13.12
N PRO A 134 3.77 17.87 -12.96
CA PRO A 134 2.94 18.58 -13.96
C PRO A 134 3.58 18.67 -15.35
N GLY A 135 4.89 18.51 -15.44
CA GLY A 135 5.63 18.54 -16.72
C GLY A 135 5.52 17.23 -17.53
N ARG A 136 4.97 16.18 -16.94
CA ARG A 136 4.89 14.84 -17.57
C ARG A 136 3.47 14.29 -17.53
N HIS A 137 2.75 14.38 -18.65
CA HIS A 137 1.36 13.91 -18.74
C HIS A 137 1.21 12.41 -18.44
N PHE A 138 2.19 11.60 -18.78
CA PHE A 138 2.29 10.18 -18.48
C PHE A 138 3.68 9.85 -17.94
N ILE A 139 3.74 8.94 -16.98
CA ILE A 139 4.97 8.41 -16.38
C ILE A 139 4.76 6.90 -16.22
N ASP A 140 5.52 6.09 -16.95
CA ASP A 140 5.39 4.64 -16.87
C ASP A 140 5.89 4.09 -15.51
N LEU A 141 5.53 2.84 -15.17
CA LEU A 141 5.83 2.23 -13.87
C LEU A 141 7.34 2.17 -13.57
N ASP A 142 8.18 1.91 -14.57
CA ASP A 142 9.64 1.88 -14.45
C ASP A 142 10.30 3.27 -14.48
N GLU A 143 9.53 4.30 -14.80
CA GLU A 143 9.93 5.71 -14.73
C GLU A 143 9.51 6.40 -13.42
N MET A 144 8.75 5.73 -12.56
CA MET A 144 8.39 6.16 -11.21
C MET A 144 9.62 6.07 -10.30
N THR A 145 10.55 7.02 -10.44
CA THR A 145 11.81 7.02 -9.68
C THR A 145 11.59 7.20 -8.18
N PRO A 146 12.53 6.73 -7.32
CA PRO A 146 12.45 6.92 -5.87
C PRO A 146 12.25 8.39 -5.45
N ALA A 147 12.94 9.33 -6.12
CA ALA A 147 12.78 10.75 -5.83
C ALA A 147 11.40 11.27 -6.18
N LEU A 148 10.86 10.89 -7.36
CA LEU A 148 9.54 11.33 -7.80
C LEU A 148 8.44 10.84 -6.85
N VAL A 149 8.48 9.57 -6.46
CA VAL A 149 7.49 8.97 -5.55
C VAL A 149 7.66 9.53 -4.14
N GLY A 150 8.90 9.66 -3.65
CA GLY A 150 9.20 10.21 -2.34
C GLY A 150 8.75 11.67 -2.20
N ASP A 151 9.01 12.52 -3.20
CA ASP A 151 8.56 13.92 -3.22
C ASP A 151 7.03 14.02 -3.18
N ALA A 152 6.32 13.19 -3.97
CA ALA A 152 4.87 13.18 -3.99
C ALA A 152 4.29 12.74 -2.63
N LEU A 153 4.84 11.69 -2.00
CA LEU A 153 4.43 11.27 -0.66
C LEU A 153 4.73 12.36 0.38
N THR A 154 5.91 12.97 0.34
CA THR A 154 6.27 14.09 1.24
C THR A 154 5.29 15.25 1.10
N ALA A 155 4.93 15.64 -0.12
CA ALA A 155 3.97 16.72 -0.36
C ALA A 155 2.59 16.39 0.22
N MET A 156 2.13 15.15 0.06
CA MET A 156 0.85 14.68 0.61
C MET A 156 0.87 14.57 2.15
N VAL A 157 1.98 14.15 2.74
CA VAL A 157 2.16 14.14 4.21
C VAL A 157 2.13 15.58 4.76
N ARG A 158 2.79 16.53 4.10
CA ARG A 158 2.70 17.96 4.48
C ARG A 158 1.28 18.50 4.40
N HIS A 159 0.49 18.06 3.41
CA HIS A 159 -0.94 18.36 3.35
C HIS A 159 -1.69 17.77 4.56
N ALA A 160 -1.47 16.50 4.90
CA ALA A 160 -2.10 15.87 6.08
C ALA A 160 -1.75 16.62 7.37
N GLN A 161 -0.49 17.02 7.55
CA GLN A 161 -0.02 17.83 8.67
C GLN A 161 -0.69 19.22 8.71
N ALA A 162 -0.88 19.85 7.55
CA ALA A 162 -1.56 21.12 7.43
C ALA A 162 -3.05 20.99 7.81
N VAL A 163 -3.73 19.97 7.32
CA VAL A 163 -5.13 19.65 7.70
C VAL A 163 -5.23 19.45 9.21
N ARG A 164 -4.36 18.65 9.83
CA ARG A 164 -4.38 18.38 11.26
C ARG A 164 -4.20 19.65 12.11
N ARG A 165 -3.45 20.66 11.62
CA ARG A 165 -3.29 21.96 12.31
C ARG A 165 -4.55 22.79 12.26
N VAL A 166 -5.28 22.81 11.15
CA VAL A 166 -6.49 23.66 10.98
C VAL A 166 -7.75 22.96 11.44
N ASP A 167 -7.78 21.64 11.38
CA ASP A 167 -8.89 20.80 11.84
C ASP A 167 -8.36 19.63 12.69
N PRO A 168 -8.17 19.83 14.00
CA PRO A 168 -7.71 18.76 14.90
C PRO A 168 -8.66 17.57 15.01
N ALA A 169 -9.92 17.69 14.56
CA ALA A 169 -10.88 16.59 14.54
C ALA A 169 -10.63 15.60 13.37
N ALA A 170 -10.00 16.04 12.29
CA ALA A 170 -9.67 15.20 11.15
C ALA A 170 -8.47 14.27 11.47
N GLN A 171 -8.70 13.28 12.35
CA GLN A 171 -7.65 12.43 12.92
C GLN A 171 -7.36 11.15 12.11
N TRP A 172 -8.16 10.86 11.11
CA TRP A 172 -7.95 9.73 10.23
C TRP A 172 -7.45 10.22 8.88
N SER A 173 -6.28 9.76 8.48
CA SER A 173 -5.64 10.17 7.24
C SER A 173 -5.28 8.96 6.37
N SER A 174 -5.52 9.08 5.07
CA SER A 174 -5.03 8.15 4.07
C SER A 174 -4.50 8.87 2.83
N ILE A 175 -3.49 8.29 2.18
CA ILE A 175 -2.96 8.73 0.89
C ILE A 175 -3.06 7.55 -0.06
N ASN A 176 -3.68 7.75 -1.22
CA ASN A 176 -4.08 6.67 -2.10
C ASN A 176 -3.68 6.96 -3.54
N ALA A 177 -3.52 5.91 -4.36
CA ALA A 177 -3.33 6.02 -5.80
C ALA A 177 -4.28 5.09 -6.55
N ASN A 178 -4.84 5.63 -7.62
CA ASN A 178 -5.45 4.89 -8.71
C ASN A 178 -4.63 5.18 -9.96
N TYR A 179 -3.92 4.19 -10.49
CA TYR A 179 -3.08 4.39 -11.66
C TYR A 179 -3.65 3.66 -12.87
N LEU A 180 -4.04 4.42 -13.89
CA LEU A 180 -4.77 4.03 -15.10
C LEU A 180 -6.22 3.56 -14.87
N PRO A 181 -7.07 3.54 -15.93
CA PRO A 181 -8.49 3.23 -15.79
C PRO A 181 -8.83 1.89 -15.13
N PRO A 182 -8.09 0.79 -15.36
CA PRO A 182 -8.38 -0.46 -14.66
C PRO A 182 -8.29 -0.36 -13.12
N ALA A 183 -7.45 0.55 -12.63
CA ALA A 183 -7.33 0.85 -11.20
C ALA A 183 -8.35 1.89 -10.72
N GLY A 184 -9.22 2.41 -11.60
CA GLY A 184 -10.24 3.41 -11.27
C GLY A 184 -9.79 4.87 -11.46
N ALA A 185 -8.66 5.11 -12.14
CA ALA A 185 -8.25 6.48 -12.47
C ALA A 185 -9.17 7.09 -13.52
N SER A 186 -9.64 8.32 -13.28
CA SER A 186 -10.41 9.12 -14.24
C SER A 186 -9.51 9.97 -15.16
N LEU A 187 -8.26 10.20 -14.75
CA LEU A 187 -7.25 10.93 -15.50
C LEU A 187 -6.00 10.09 -15.65
N ILE A 188 -5.38 10.14 -16.83
CA ILE A 188 -4.14 9.41 -17.12
C ILE A 188 -2.95 10.03 -16.40
N HIS A 189 -2.92 11.36 -16.27
CA HIS A 189 -1.85 12.08 -15.57
C HIS A 189 -1.67 11.51 -14.16
N PRO A 190 -0.49 10.96 -13.81
CA PRO A 190 -0.29 10.27 -12.53
C PRO A 190 -0.48 11.20 -11.33
N HIS A 191 -1.33 10.79 -10.41
CA HIS A 191 -1.65 11.57 -9.23
C HIS A 191 -2.01 10.70 -8.03
N LEU A 192 -1.83 11.27 -6.86
CA LEU A 192 -2.28 10.75 -5.57
C LEU A 192 -3.58 11.44 -5.15
N GLN A 193 -4.30 10.80 -4.25
CA GLN A 193 -5.49 11.37 -3.62
C GLN A 193 -5.44 11.13 -2.12
N SER A 194 -5.88 12.10 -1.31
CA SER A 194 -5.97 11.91 0.13
C SER A 194 -7.39 12.09 0.65
N ALA A 195 -7.65 11.41 1.76
CA ALA A 195 -8.85 11.59 2.56
C ALA A 195 -8.45 11.83 4.02
N HIS A 196 -9.01 12.89 4.62
CA HIS A 196 -8.80 13.24 6.02
C HIS A 196 -10.15 13.53 6.66
N ASP A 197 -10.47 12.78 7.72
CA ASP A 197 -11.78 12.82 8.37
C ASP A 197 -11.70 12.63 9.89
N ALA A 198 -12.79 12.99 10.56
CA ALA A 198 -13.03 12.61 11.96
C ALA A 198 -13.38 11.11 12.10
N HIS A 199 -13.79 10.47 11.00
CA HIS A 199 -14.17 9.05 10.95
C HIS A 199 -13.29 8.30 9.95
N GLY A 200 -12.59 7.28 10.43
CA GLY A 200 -11.75 6.45 9.58
C GLY A 200 -12.54 5.67 8.52
N LEU A 201 -11.92 5.41 7.38
CA LEU A 201 -12.43 4.49 6.38
C LEU A 201 -12.61 3.09 6.99
N THR A 202 -13.56 2.32 6.46
CA THR A 202 -13.88 0.99 7.02
C THR A 202 -12.66 0.10 7.20
N GLY A 203 -11.78 0.04 6.19
CA GLY A 203 -10.54 -0.75 6.27
C GLY A 203 -9.55 -0.24 7.31
N GLN A 204 -9.41 1.09 7.48
CA GLN A 204 -8.56 1.69 8.51
C GLN A 204 -9.06 1.31 9.92
N ARG A 205 -10.35 1.53 10.18
CA ARG A 205 -10.95 1.18 11.48
C ARG A 205 -10.79 -0.29 11.81
N LEU A 206 -11.02 -1.17 10.82
CA LEU A 206 -10.85 -2.61 11.00
C LEU A 206 -9.40 -2.96 11.40
N LEU A 207 -8.40 -2.42 10.71
CA LEU A 207 -6.99 -2.67 11.03
C LEU A 207 -6.63 -2.18 12.42
N VAL A 208 -7.05 -0.96 12.81
CA VAL A 208 -6.78 -0.40 14.14
C VAL A 208 -7.48 -1.22 15.23
N GLU A 209 -8.75 -1.55 15.07
CA GLU A 209 -9.53 -2.36 16.02
C GLU A 209 -8.90 -3.74 16.22
N ARG A 210 -8.48 -4.40 15.15
CA ARG A 210 -7.84 -5.71 15.21
C ARG A 210 -6.44 -5.63 15.80
N SER A 211 -5.67 -4.58 15.50
CA SER A 211 -4.37 -4.33 16.12
C SER A 211 -4.51 -4.17 17.63
N ARG A 212 -5.52 -3.41 18.11
CA ARG A 212 -5.83 -3.25 19.52
C ARG A 212 -6.18 -4.58 20.18
N ALA A 213 -7.11 -5.34 19.59
CA ALA A 213 -7.53 -6.63 20.14
C ALA A 213 -6.37 -7.64 20.22
N TRP A 214 -5.42 -7.60 19.30
CA TRP A 214 -4.21 -8.37 19.34
C TRP A 214 -3.27 -7.87 20.46
N LYS A 215 -3.05 -6.55 20.53
CA LYS A 215 -2.13 -5.94 21.50
C LYS A 215 -2.51 -6.24 22.95
N GLU A 216 -3.80 -6.30 23.26
CA GLU A 216 -4.30 -6.63 24.61
C GLU A 216 -3.80 -7.98 25.12
N ARG A 217 -3.39 -8.89 24.23
CA ARG A 217 -2.96 -10.26 24.55
C ARG A 217 -1.50 -10.58 24.23
N HIS A 218 -0.95 -9.92 23.20
CA HIS A 218 0.27 -10.39 22.55
C HIS A 218 1.32 -9.29 22.26
N GLY A 219 1.04 -8.03 22.55
CA GLY A 219 1.88 -6.91 22.13
C GLY A 219 1.56 -6.44 20.69
N SER A 220 2.49 -5.74 20.03
CA SER A 220 2.24 -5.21 18.68
C SER A 220 2.18 -6.33 17.63
N TYR A 221 1.05 -6.43 16.92
CA TYR A 221 0.90 -7.34 15.77
C TYR A 221 1.94 -7.06 14.68
N TRP A 222 2.09 -5.77 14.32
CA TRP A 222 2.96 -5.36 13.22
C TRP A 222 4.43 -5.66 13.50
N THR A 223 4.88 -5.46 14.75
CA THR A 223 6.22 -5.84 15.16
C THR A 223 6.40 -7.35 15.11
N ALA A 224 5.42 -8.12 15.60
CA ALA A 224 5.45 -9.57 15.54
C ALA A 224 5.47 -10.09 14.10
N LEU A 225 4.64 -9.49 13.22
CA LEU A 225 4.59 -9.84 11.80
C LEU A 225 5.95 -9.62 11.12
N VAL A 226 6.53 -8.42 11.27
CA VAL A 226 7.83 -8.09 10.67
C VAL A 226 8.93 -9.03 11.17
N GLN A 227 8.97 -9.34 12.47
CA GLN A 227 9.95 -10.25 13.03
C GLN A 227 9.79 -11.69 12.54
N GLN A 228 8.55 -12.17 12.41
CA GLN A 228 8.28 -13.54 11.98
C GLN A 228 8.51 -13.72 10.48
N GLU A 229 8.27 -12.68 9.67
CA GLU A 229 8.49 -12.71 8.22
C GLU A 229 9.93 -12.41 7.81
N ALA A 230 10.73 -11.79 8.69
CA ALA A 230 12.12 -11.45 8.39
C ALA A 230 12.89 -12.67 7.88
N ASP A 231 13.55 -12.52 6.73
CA ASP A 231 14.28 -13.57 6.01
C ASP A 231 13.43 -14.79 5.57
N GLY A 232 12.11 -14.71 5.76
CA GLY A 232 11.15 -15.72 5.33
C GLY A 232 10.80 -15.64 3.84
N PRO A 233 10.00 -16.59 3.33
CA PRO A 233 9.64 -16.65 1.91
C PRO A 233 8.82 -15.45 1.42
N ARG A 234 8.08 -14.77 2.31
CA ARG A 234 7.28 -13.59 2.01
C ARG A 234 8.00 -12.26 2.28
N TRP A 235 9.21 -12.32 2.81
CA TRP A 235 10.05 -11.14 3.02
C TRP A 235 10.57 -10.61 1.69
N VAL A 236 10.45 -9.29 1.47
CA VAL A 236 10.96 -8.60 0.29
C VAL A 236 12.26 -7.86 0.62
N GLY A 237 12.28 -7.08 1.71
CA GLY A 237 13.46 -6.35 2.13
C GLY A 237 13.14 -5.28 3.17
N GLN A 238 14.15 -4.47 3.51
CA GLN A 238 14.01 -3.35 4.42
C GLN A 238 14.73 -2.11 3.87
N ILE A 239 14.07 -0.96 3.91
CA ILE A 239 14.63 0.33 3.52
C ILE A 239 14.35 1.32 4.65
N GLY A 240 15.39 1.83 5.28
CA GLY A 240 15.25 2.64 6.51
C GLY A 240 14.47 1.86 7.57
N ARG A 241 13.40 2.44 8.11
CA ARG A 241 12.51 1.74 9.04
C ARG A 241 11.27 1.13 8.41
N VAL A 242 11.22 1.03 7.08
CA VAL A 242 10.13 0.40 6.34
C VAL A 242 10.49 -1.05 6.02
N ALA A 243 9.74 -1.98 6.59
CA ALA A 243 9.83 -3.41 6.28
C ALA A 243 8.86 -3.75 5.14
N TRP A 244 9.35 -4.39 4.07
CA TRP A 244 8.58 -4.78 2.90
C TRP A 244 8.36 -6.28 2.88
N LEU A 245 7.11 -6.70 2.73
CA LEU A 245 6.71 -8.10 2.72
C LEU A 245 5.45 -8.30 1.90
N THR A 246 5.16 -9.53 1.50
CA THR A 246 3.87 -9.91 0.91
C THR A 246 2.97 -10.50 2.00
N PRO A 247 1.67 -10.15 2.06
CA PRO A 247 0.76 -10.66 3.08
C PRO A 247 0.51 -12.15 2.90
N PHE A 248 0.29 -12.88 4.00
CA PHE A 248 -0.01 -14.31 3.97
C PHE A 248 -1.30 -14.64 3.20
N ALA A 249 -2.34 -13.82 3.38
CA ALA A 249 -3.61 -13.89 2.67
C ALA A 249 -3.87 -12.55 1.97
N PRO A 250 -3.41 -12.37 0.72
CA PRO A 250 -3.55 -11.10 0.00
C PRO A 250 -5.01 -10.81 -0.37
N THR A 251 -5.32 -9.53 -0.54
CA THR A 251 -6.65 -9.04 -0.94
C THR A 251 -6.76 -8.75 -2.44
N GLY A 252 -5.67 -8.93 -3.18
CA GLY A 252 -5.59 -8.71 -4.62
C GLY A 252 -4.27 -9.21 -5.21
N PHE A 253 -4.16 -9.09 -6.53
CA PHE A 253 -3.01 -9.59 -7.28
C PHE A 253 -1.73 -8.83 -6.92
N GLY A 254 -0.63 -9.58 -6.73
CA GLY A 254 0.70 -9.01 -6.53
C GLY A 254 0.83 -8.13 -5.29
N GLU A 255 -0.02 -8.29 -4.29
CA GLU A 255 -0.05 -7.42 -3.11
C GLU A 255 1.25 -7.43 -2.32
N VAL A 256 1.75 -6.24 -2.00
CA VAL A 256 2.94 -6.00 -1.15
C VAL A 256 2.60 -4.97 -0.09
N TRP A 257 3.15 -5.14 1.10
CA TRP A 257 3.03 -4.21 2.22
C TRP A 257 4.37 -3.58 2.57
N GLY A 258 4.34 -2.27 2.84
CA GLY A 258 5.44 -1.54 3.49
C GLY A 258 4.98 -1.14 4.89
N VAL A 259 5.52 -1.78 5.94
CA VAL A 259 5.19 -1.50 7.34
C VAL A 259 6.22 -0.53 7.91
N VAL A 260 5.79 0.63 8.38
CA VAL A 260 6.67 1.66 8.93
C VAL A 260 6.79 1.48 10.43
N ALA A 261 7.97 1.09 10.91
CA ALA A 261 8.19 0.83 12.33
C ALA A 261 7.97 2.10 13.17
N ASP A 262 7.27 1.95 14.30
CA ASP A 262 7.04 2.98 15.32
C ASP A 262 6.34 4.25 14.82
N VAL A 263 5.57 4.16 13.73
CA VAL A 263 4.74 5.25 13.19
C VAL A 263 3.30 4.76 13.10
N ALA A 264 2.38 5.46 13.73
CA ALA A 264 0.98 5.06 13.78
C ALA A 264 0.02 5.97 12.98
N ASP A 265 0.42 7.22 12.72
CA ASP A 265 -0.37 8.21 11.96
C ASP A 265 0.44 8.73 10.76
N VAL A 266 -0.23 8.97 9.65
CA VAL A 266 0.39 9.52 8.42
C VAL A 266 1.09 10.86 8.68
N THR A 267 0.56 11.67 9.61
CA THR A 267 1.15 12.99 9.95
C THR A 267 2.48 12.90 10.71
N GLU A 268 2.86 11.73 11.19
CA GLU A 268 4.12 11.47 11.90
C GLU A 268 5.26 11.04 10.96
N LEU A 269 4.94 10.75 9.71
CA LEU A 269 5.93 10.37 8.72
C LEU A 269 6.90 11.52 8.47
N THR A 270 8.18 11.20 8.51
CA THR A 270 9.27 12.13 8.18
C THR A 270 9.58 12.14 6.68
N ASP A 271 10.36 13.11 6.22
CA ASP A 271 10.85 13.13 4.84
C ASP A 271 11.72 11.89 4.53
N ASP A 272 12.43 11.35 5.53
CA ASP A 272 13.21 10.10 5.38
C ASP A 272 12.30 8.89 5.18
N ASP A 273 11.17 8.82 5.90
CA ASP A 273 10.19 7.77 5.71
C ASP A 273 9.53 7.83 4.34
N CYS A 274 9.18 9.03 3.90
CA CYS A 274 8.61 9.24 2.56
C CYS A 274 9.60 8.83 1.46
N ARG A 275 10.91 9.09 1.65
CA ARG A 275 11.97 8.63 0.73
C ARG A 275 12.10 7.11 0.75
N ALA A 276 12.09 6.49 1.92
CA ALA A 276 12.16 5.02 2.07
C ALA A 276 10.94 4.33 1.44
N LEU A 277 9.73 4.85 1.69
CA LEU A 277 8.50 4.39 1.05
C LEU A 277 8.57 4.59 -0.48
N GLY A 278 9.04 5.76 -0.93
CA GLY A 278 9.22 6.07 -2.35
C GLY A 278 10.19 5.12 -3.04
N GLN A 279 11.30 4.78 -2.40
CA GLN A 279 12.28 3.83 -2.93
C GLN A 279 11.67 2.43 -3.07
N GLY A 280 11.04 1.89 -2.02
CA GLY A 280 10.45 0.55 -2.08
C GLY A 280 9.32 0.47 -3.09
N LEU A 281 8.41 1.47 -3.10
CA LEU A 281 7.32 1.50 -4.08
C LEU A 281 7.83 1.58 -5.52
N SER A 282 8.85 2.40 -5.80
CA SER A 282 9.50 2.48 -7.11
C SER A 282 10.03 1.12 -7.58
N GLN A 283 10.68 0.35 -6.69
CA GLN A 283 11.20 -0.99 -6.99
C GLN A 283 10.08 -2.00 -7.28
N ILE A 284 8.97 -1.93 -6.52
CA ILE A 284 7.79 -2.77 -6.73
C ILE A 284 7.14 -2.46 -8.08
N LEU A 285 6.95 -1.17 -8.42
CA LEU A 285 6.36 -0.76 -9.69
C LEU A 285 7.22 -1.18 -10.88
N ALA A 286 8.56 -1.09 -10.77
CA ALA A 286 9.47 -1.61 -11.78
C ALA A 286 9.40 -3.14 -11.91
N ALA A 287 9.12 -3.88 -10.81
CA ALA A 287 8.88 -5.32 -10.86
C ALA A 287 7.54 -5.64 -11.56
N TYR A 288 6.48 -4.90 -11.27
CA TYR A 288 5.21 -5.04 -11.98
C TYR A 288 5.38 -4.81 -13.48
N ARG A 289 6.12 -3.74 -13.85
CA ARG A 289 6.45 -3.44 -15.25
C ARG A 289 7.14 -4.61 -15.95
N ALA A 290 8.11 -5.24 -15.27
CA ALA A 290 8.84 -6.40 -15.81
C ALA A 290 7.95 -7.65 -15.95
N GLN A 291 6.83 -7.73 -15.22
CA GLN A 291 5.81 -8.77 -15.33
C GLN A 291 4.68 -8.42 -16.31
N ASN A 292 4.86 -7.43 -17.18
CA ASN A 292 3.86 -6.94 -18.13
C ASN A 292 2.62 -6.30 -17.50
N LEU A 293 2.65 -5.99 -16.21
CA LEU A 293 1.58 -5.26 -15.54
C LEU A 293 1.69 -3.76 -15.83
N ALA A 294 0.55 -3.10 -15.95
CA ALA A 294 0.50 -1.69 -16.34
C ALA A 294 -0.27 -0.80 -15.37
N SER A 295 -1.06 -1.35 -14.47
CA SER A 295 -1.88 -0.58 -13.55
C SER A 295 -1.81 -1.09 -12.12
N PHE A 296 -2.06 -0.20 -11.14
CA PHE A 296 -1.99 -0.52 -9.72
C PHE A 296 -2.89 0.39 -8.89
N ASN A 297 -3.23 -0.10 -7.70
CA ASN A 297 -3.69 0.74 -6.60
C ASN A 297 -2.70 0.69 -5.45
N PHE A 298 -2.57 1.77 -4.70
CA PHE A 298 -2.04 1.71 -3.36
C PHE A 298 -2.84 2.55 -2.36
N GLY A 299 -2.71 2.23 -1.07
CA GLY A 299 -3.17 3.02 0.05
C GLY A 299 -2.11 3.07 1.12
N LEU A 300 -1.75 4.27 1.58
CA LEU A 300 -0.97 4.52 2.78
C LEU A 300 -1.95 4.75 3.92
N ILE A 301 -1.98 3.82 4.87
CA ILE A 301 -3.03 3.67 5.86
C ILE A 301 -2.49 4.10 7.23
N GLY A 302 -2.92 5.26 7.70
CA GLY A 302 -2.68 5.70 9.06
C GLY A 302 -3.79 5.26 10.01
N GLY A 303 -3.51 5.31 11.30
CA GLY A 303 -4.50 5.09 12.35
C GLY A 303 -5.24 6.36 12.75
N GLY A 304 -6.13 6.21 13.71
CA GLY A 304 -6.89 7.30 14.31
C GLY A 304 -6.26 7.84 15.60
N PRO A 305 -7.06 8.55 16.45
CA PRO A 305 -6.55 9.32 17.59
C PRO A 305 -5.79 8.52 18.65
N HIS A 306 -5.97 7.21 18.69
CA HIS A 306 -5.32 6.32 19.67
C HIS A 306 -4.42 5.25 19.01
N ALA A 307 -4.01 5.45 17.77
CA ALA A 307 -3.34 4.43 16.97
C ALA A 307 -2.08 3.84 17.64
N HIS A 308 -1.24 4.64 18.30
CA HIS A 308 -0.10 4.14 19.09
C HIS A 308 -0.54 3.28 20.28
N GLN A 309 -1.58 3.72 20.99
CA GLN A 309 -2.14 2.98 22.13
C GLN A 309 -2.75 1.66 21.64
N ASP A 310 -3.37 1.67 20.46
CA ASP A 310 -3.98 0.52 19.81
C ASP A 310 -2.95 -0.43 19.17
N GLY A 311 -1.66 -0.06 19.14
CA GLY A 311 -0.59 -0.88 18.55
C GLY A 311 -0.64 -0.94 17.03
N HIS A 312 -1.31 0.01 16.39
CA HIS A 312 -1.29 0.16 14.94
C HIS A 312 0.06 0.73 14.46
N GLN A 313 0.45 0.39 13.26
CA GLN A 313 1.55 1.02 12.52
C GLN A 313 1.05 1.45 11.15
N VAL A 314 1.64 2.52 10.62
CA VAL A 314 1.36 2.95 9.24
C VAL A 314 1.79 1.85 8.28
N VAL A 315 0.88 1.49 7.38
CA VAL A 315 1.09 0.48 6.35
C VAL A 315 0.81 1.06 4.98
N LEU A 316 1.76 0.94 4.07
CA LEU A 316 1.52 1.11 2.64
C LEU A 316 1.14 -0.26 2.07
N LYS A 317 -0.06 -0.35 1.47
CA LYS A 317 -0.51 -1.53 0.72
C LYS A 317 -0.54 -1.17 -0.75
N VAL A 318 0.17 -1.95 -1.58
CA VAL A 318 0.13 -1.80 -3.03
C VAL A 318 -0.25 -3.13 -3.67
N LEU A 319 -1.08 -3.08 -4.70
CA LEU A 319 -1.49 -4.25 -5.47
C LEU A 319 -1.59 -3.90 -6.95
N SER A 320 -1.26 -4.87 -7.81
CA SER A 320 -1.45 -4.70 -9.25
C SER A 320 -2.91 -4.86 -9.63
N ARG A 321 -3.28 -4.24 -10.76
CA ARG A 321 -4.61 -4.35 -11.34
C ARG A 321 -4.53 -4.89 -12.77
N SER A 322 -5.66 -5.30 -13.31
CA SER A 322 -5.73 -5.76 -14.70
C SER A 322 -5.21 -4.70 -15.67
N ASN A 323 -4.69 -5.14 -16.81
CA ASN A 323 -4.20 -4.25 -17.83
C ASN A 323 -5.33 -3.55 -18.59
N PRO A 324 -5.14 -2.32 -19.06
CA PRO A 324 -6.07 -1.68 -20.00
C PRO A 324 -6.02 -2.43 -21.33
N GLU A 325 -7.16 -2.95 -21.74
CA GLU A 325 -7.37 -3.66 -23.00
C GLU A 325 -8.66 -3.15 -23.67
N PRO A 326 -8.78 -3.29 -25.01
CA PRO A 326 -9.99 -2.86 -25.73
C PRO A 326 -11.26 -3.53 -25.20
N VAL A 327 -11.17 -4.80 -24.76
CA VAL A 327 -12.24 -5.50 -24.05
C VAL A 327 -11.80 -5.66 -22.60
N TYR A 328 -12.09 -4.65 -21.79
CA TYR A 328 -11.69 -4.62 -20.39
C TYR A 328 -12.38 -5.72 -19.56
N ARG A 329 -11.58 -6.50 -18.85
CA ARG A 329 -12.04 -7.44 -17.83
C ARG A 329 -11.65 -6.91 -16.45
N SER A 330 -12.63 -6.76 -15.56
CA SER A 330 -12.36 -6.44 -14.16
C SER A 330 -11.70 -7.61 -13.45
N ASP A 331 -10.65 -7.33 -12.69
CA ASP A 331 -10.01 -8.26 -11.76
C ASP A 331 -10.73 -8.37 -10.41
N ALA A 332 -11.66 -7.44 -10.13
CA ALA A 332 -12.53 -7.50 -8.98
C ALA A 332 -13.87 -8.13 -9.38
N THR A 333 -14.07 -9.38 -9.00
CA THR A 333 -15.25 -10.19 -9.33
C THR A 333 -16.26 -10.21 -8.19
N TYR A 334 -17.23 -11.11 -8.23
CA TYR A 334 -18.17 -11.32 -7.13
C TYR A 334 -17.47 -11.87 -5.86
N PHE A 335 -16.32 -12.56 -6.01
CA PHE A 335 -15.57 -13.04 -4.86
C PHE A 335 -15.10 -11.87 -4.00
N GLU A 336 -14.44 -10.88 -4.60
CA GLU A 336 -13.93 -9.69 -3.90
C GLU A 336 -15.06 -8.75 -3.50
N ARG A 337 -16.05 -8.53 -4.40
CA ARG A 337 -17.07 -7.50 -4.21
C ARG A 337 -18.21 -7.90 -3.29
N ILE A 338 -18.64 -9.16 -3.34
CA ILE A 338 -19.79 -9.66 -2.57
C ILE A 338 -19.32 -10.42 -1.32
N TRP A 339 -18.31 -11.27 -1.48
CA TRP A 339 -17.86 -12.16 -0.41
C TRP A 339 -16.63 -11.65 0.35
N GLY A 340 -15.93 -10.63 -0.19
CA GLY A 340 -14.71 -10.10 0.44
C GLY A 340 -13.57 -11.13 0.48
N GLU A 341 -13.58 -12.10 -0.43
CA GLU A 341 -12.58 -13.15 -0.55
C GLU A 341 -11.78 -12.94 -1.84
N ALA A 342 -10.47 -12.92 -1.76
CA ALA A 342 -9.64 -12.72 -2.95
C ALA A 342 -9.37 -14.03 -3.68
N LEU A 343 -9.41 -13.99 -5.01
CA LEU A 343 -9.00 -15.08 -5.89
C LEU A 343 -7.73 -14.64 -6.64
N ILE A 344 -6.60 -15.28 -6.35
CA ILE A 344 -5.28 -14.90 -6.87
C ILE A 344 -4.57 -16.10 -7.52
N ASP A 345 -3.71 -15.83 -8.48
CA ASP A 345 -3.00 -16.82 -9.30
C ASP A 345 -1.49 -16.93 -8.99
N LEU A 346 -0.91 -15.92 -8.34
CA LEU A 346 0.46 -15.95 -7.82
C LEU A 346 0.44 -16.00 -6.31
N SER A 347 1.14 -16.97 -5.73
CA SER A 347 1.29 -17.01 -4.28
C SER A 347 2.09 -15.80 -3.78
N PRO A 348 1.85 -15.35 -2.53
CA PRO A 348 2.66 -14.29 -1.91
C PRO A 348 4.17 -14.57 -1.97
N GLU A 349 4.56 -15.81 -1.82
CA GLU A 349 5.96 -16.26 -1.89
C GLU A 349 6.58 -16.02 -3.28
N GLU A 350 5.84 -16.34 -4.36
CA GLU A 350 6.26 -16.07 -5.75
C GLU A 350 6.35 -14.56 -6.03
N VAL A 351 5.42 -13.78 -5.50
CA VAL A 351 5.44 -12.30 -5.61
C VAL A 351 6.65 -11.73 -4.89
N ALA A 352 6.93 -12.17 -3.66
CA ALA A 352 8.10 -11.73 -2.90
C ALA A 352 9.42 -12.07 -3.62
N GLU A 353 9.53 -13.29 -4.16
CA GLU A 353 10.72 -13.73 -4.91
C GLU A 353 10.96 -12.83 -6.14
N ALA A 354 9.91 -12.56 -6.92
CA ALA A 354 10.01 -11.74 -8.12
C ALA A 354 10.42 -10.28 -7.85
N ILE A 355 10.09 -9.75 -6.66
CA ILE A 355 10.41 -8.36 -6.28
C ILE A 355 11.75 -8.26 -5.55
N ARG A 356 12.11 -9.25 -4.73
CA ARG A 356 13.31 -9.27 -3.88
C ARG A 356 14.61 -8.99 -4.64
N ALA A 357 14.72 -9.44 -5.89
CA ALA A 357 15.89 -9.19 -6.71
C ALA A 357 16.17 -7.71 -7.00
N ARG A 358 15.24 -6.81 -6.66
CA ARG A 358 15.33 -5.35 -6.87
C ARG A 358 15.59 -4.58 -5.58
N PHE A 359 15.47 -5.22 -4.41
CA PHE A 359 15.71 -4.67 -3.09
C PHE A 359 17.14 -4.93 -2.61
#